data_40c0e754f9c9298467424240dbdc5870
#
_entry.id   40c0e754f9c9298467424240dbdc5870
#
_cell.length_a   1.000
_cell.length_b   1.000
_cell.length_c   1.000
_cell.angle_alpha   90.00
_cell.angle_beta   90.00
_cell.angle_gamma   90.00
#
_symmetry.space_group_name_H-M   'P 1'
#
loop_
_entity.id
_entity.type
_entity.pdbx_description
1 polymer ?
#
loop_
_entity_poly.entity_id
_entity_poly.type
_entity_poly.pdbx_seq_one_letter_code
_entity_poly.pdbx_strand_id
1 'polypeptide(L)'
;QEYKELLKILGLGLEDRLTSKVGLLSGGQRQALTLLMATLQKPKLLLLDEHTAALDPKTAAKVLEITDMIVNRDHLTTLMITHNMKDAIAHGNRLIMMMEGKIILDIQGEEKKKLTVKNLLDQFEKASGEEFSNDSALLG
;
A
#
# COMPACT_ATOMS: atom_id res chain seq x y z
N GLN A 1 24.40 -16.59 -6.82
CA GLN A 1 24.98 -15.46 -6.07
C GLN A 1 24.15 -14.19 -6.25
N GLU A 2 23.63 -13.92 -7.44
CA GLU A 2 22.80 -12.75 -7.78
C GLU A 2 21.54 -12.66 -6.90
N TYR A 3 20.78 -13.73 -6.72
CA TYR A 3 19.60 -13.73 -5.85
C TYR A 3 19.92 -13.47 -4.38
N LYS A 4 21.09 -13.88 -3.92
CA LYS A 4 21.52 -13.64 -2.55
C LYS A 4 21.72 -12.14 -2.29
N GLU A 5 22.31 -11.43 -3.24
CA GLU A 5 22.49 -9.97 -3.15
C GLU A 5 21.14 -9.23 -3.19
N LEU A 6 20.21 -9.66 -4.03
CA LEU A 6 18.86 -9.09 -4.06
C LEU A 6 18.11 -9.30 -2.74
N LEU A 7 18.24 -10.45 -2.12
CA LEU A 7 17.60 -10.75 -0.83
C LEU A 7 18.18 -9.94 0.33
N LYS A 8 19.49 -9.63 0.30
CA LYS A 8 20.13 -8.76 1.30
C LYS A 8 19.51 -7.37 1.36
N ILE A 9 19.07 -6.84 0.21
CA ILE A 9 18.45 -5.52 0.12
C ILE A 9 17.19 -5.44 1.01
N LEU A 10 16.50 -6.55 1.20
CA LEU A 10 15.30 -6.62 2.03
C LEU A 10 15.60 -6.48 3.53
N GLY A 11 16.81 -6.79 3.98
CA GLY A 11 17.21 -6.68 5.38
C GLY A 11 16.42 -7.58 6.34
N LEU A 12 16.01 -8.76 5.86
CA LEU A 12 15.16 -9.71 6.59
C LEU A 12 15.84 -11.07 6.84
N GLY A 13 17.13 -11.21 6.56
CA GLY A 13 17.90 -12.45 6.72
C GLY A 13 17.49 -13.56 5.73
N LEU A 14 16.84 -13.19 4.63
CA LEU A 14 16.41 -14.15 3.61
C LEU A 14 17.57 -14.68 2.77
N GLU A 15 18.67 -13.93 2.67
CA GLU A 15 19.90 -14.34 1.97
C GLU A 15 20.54 -15.59 2.53
N ASP A 16 20.27 -15.92 3.80
CA ASP A 16 20.77 -17.13 4.47
C ASP A 16 19.75 -18.28 4.45
N ARG A 17 18.60 -18.08 3.82
CA ARG A 17 17.48 -19.02 3.76
C ARG A 17 17.11 -19.47 2.36
N LEU A 18 18.03 -19.39 1.41
CA LEU A 18 17.78 -19.73 -0.01
C LEU A 18 17.25 -21.16 -0.24
N THR A 19 17.61 -22.10 0.62
CA THR A 19 17.16 -23.50 0.54
C THR A 19 15.99 -23.81 1.49
N SER A 20 15.53 -22.84 2.27
CA SER A 20 14.42 -23.03 3.20
C SER A 20 13.09 -23.09 2.45
N LYS A 21 12.17 -23.93 2.94
CA LYS A 21 10.79 -23.93 2.42
C LYS A 21 10.11 -22.62 2.75
N VAL A 22 9.38 -22.04 1.79
CA VAL A 22 8.65 -20.77 1.94
C VAL A 22 7.66 -20.81 3.11
N GLY A 23 7.08 -21.98 3.41
CA GLY A 23 6.19 -22.17 4.55
C GLY A 23 6.83 -21.93 5.93
N LEU A 24 8.18 -21.95 6.02
CA LEU A 24 8.91 -21.65 7.26
C LEU A 24 9.24 -20.16 7.43
N LEU A 25 8.90 -19.32 6.46
CA LEU A 25 9.10 -17.89 6.53
C LEU A 25 7.96 -17.23 7.33
N SER A 26 8.29 -16.13 8.03
CA SER A 26 7.26 -15.28 8.65
C SER A 26 6.37 -14.62 7.58
N GLY A 27 5.19 -14.12 8.00
CA GLY A 27 4.29 -13.40 7.10
C GLY A 27 4.99 -12.24 6.38
N GLY A 28 5.73 -11.41 7.12
CA GLY A 28 6.48 -10.29 6.54
C GLY A 28 7.59 -10.71 5.59
N GLN A 29 8.33 -11.77 5.91
CA GLN A 29 9.34 -12.34 5.02
C GLN A 29 8.73 -12.84 3.71
N ARG A 30 7.57 -13.52 3.77
CA ARG A 30 6.85 -13.95 2.56
C ARG A 30 6.36 -12.79 1.72
N GLN A 31 5.80 -11.76 2.33
CA GLN A 31 5.34 -10.55 1.63
C GLN A 31 6.50 -9.82 0.93
N ALA A 32 7.61 -9.61 1.63
CA ALA A 32 8.79 -8.98 1.05
C ALA A 32 9.39 -9.81 -0.10
N LEU A 33 9.43 -11.14 0.05
CA LEU A 33 9.87 -12.04 -1.03
C LEU A 33 8.94 -11.97 -2.23
N THR A 34 7.62 -11.99 -2.03
CA THR A 34 6.63 -11.88 -3.09
C THR A 34 6.77 -10.55 -3.84
N LEU A 35 6.94 -9.45 -3.10
CA LEU A 35 7.16 -8.13 -3.68
C LEU A 35 8.44 -8.10 -4.54
N LEU A 36 9.55 -8.63 -4.02
CA LEU A 36 10.79 -8.72 -4.78
C LEU A 36 10.60 -9.55 -6.07
N MET A 37 9.95 -10.70 -5.98
CA MET A 37 9.66 -11.54 -7.15
C MET A 37 8.81 -10.83 -8.20
N ALA A 38 7.77 -10.10 -7.78
CA ALA A 38 6.90 -9.33 -8.67
C ALA A 38 7.63 -8.19 -9.38
N THR A 39 8.74 -7.72 -8.82
CA THR A 39 9.49 -6.56 -9.33
C THR A 39 10.80 -6.90 -10.03
N LEU A 40 11.20 -8.19 -10.06
CA LEU A 40 12.45 -8.63 -10.70
C LEU A 40 12.58 -8.20 -12.18
N GLN A 41 11.49 -8.21 -12.92
CA GLN A 41 11.45 -7.83 -14.33
C GLN A 41 10.94 -6.40 -14.56
N LYS A 42 10.96 -5.56 -13.54
CA LYS A 42 10.49 -4.16 -13.60
C LYS A 42 9.15 -4.02 -14.32
N PRO A 43 8.03 -4.38 -13.69
CA PRO A 43 6.71 -4.31 -14.30
C PRO A 43 6.38 -2.86 -14.71
N LYS A 44 5.57 -2.69 -15.76
CA LYS A 44 5.06 -1.36 -16.15
C LYS A 44 4.09 -0.80 -15.12
N LEU A 45 3.38 -1.67 -14.42
CA LEU A 45 2.43 -1.32 -13.35
C LEU A 45 2.54 -2.38 -12.25
N LEU A 46 2.77 -1.94 -11.02
CA LEU A 46 2.73 -2.75 -9.82
C LEU A 46 1.40 -2.53 -9.09
N LEU A 47 0.66 -3.61 -8.85
CA LEU A 47 -0.59 -3.58 -8.10
C LEU A 47 -0.37 -4.22 -6.72
N LEU A 48 -0.69 -3.49 -5.65
CA LEU A 48 -0.56 -3.93 -4.26
C LEU A 48 -1.93 -3.83 -3.60
N ASP A 49 -2.56 -4.96 -3.34
CA ASP A 49 -3.89 -5.03 -2.74
C ASP A 49 -3.78 -5.47 -1.28
N GLU A 50 -3.88 -4.50 -0.38
CA GLU A 50 -3.82 -4.69 1.09
C GLU A 50 -2.66 -5.61 1.55
N HIS A 51 -1.50 -5.48 0.93
CA HIS A 51 -0.38 -6.42 1.07
C HIS A 51 0.25 -6.47 2.46
N THR A 52 -0.18 -5.61 3.39
CA THR A 52 0.27 -5.56 4.79
C THR A 52 -0.84 -5.83 5.81
N ALA A 53 -2.09 -6.02 5.38
CA ALA A 53 -3.25 -6.09 6.25
C ALA A 53 -3.20 -7.24 7.28
N ALA A 54 -2.60 -8.37 6.92
CA ALA A 54 -2.48 -9.54 7.80
C ALA A 54 -1.22 -9.54 8.69
N LEU A 55 -0.46 -8.45 8.71
CA LEU A 55 0.80 -8.34 9.45
C LEU A 55 0.60 -7.53 10.73
N ASP A 56 1.42 -7.83 11.76
CA ASP A 56 1.52 -6.96 12.93
C ASP A 56 2.08 -5.57 12.53
N PRO A 57 1.80 -4.51 13.31
CA PRO A 57 2.15 -3.14 12.94
C PRO A 57 3.63 -2.92 12.64
N LYS A 58 4.53 -3.55 13.40
CA LYS A 58 5.98 -3.41 13.22
C LYS A 58 6.43 -4.06 11.91
N THR A 59 5.93 -5.25 11.63
CA THR A 59 6.23 -5.99 10.40
C THR A 59 5.61 -5.30 9.17
N ALA A 60 4.37 -4.79 9.29
CA ALA A 60 3.72 -4.01 8.25
C ALA A 60 4.54 -2.77 7.86
N ALA A 61 5.00 -2.00 8.85
CA ALA A 61 5.85 -0.84 8.63
C ALA A 61 7.14 -1.20 7.88
N LYS A 62 7.77 -2.33 8.22
CA LYS A 62 8.97 -2.81 7.53
C LYS A 62 8.70 -3.21 6.08
N VAL A 63 7.59 -3.88 5.82
CA VAL A 63 7.19 -4.24 4.44
C VAL A 63 6.88 -2.99 3.61
N LEU A 64 6.22 -1.98 4.19
CA LEU A 64 5.96 -0.71 3.50
C LEU A 64 7.26 0.06 3.20
N GLU A 65 8.22 0.08 4.12
CA GLU A 65 9.57 0.66 3.89
C GLU A 65 10.27 -0.02 2.70
N ILE A 66 10.21 -1.36 2.64
CA ILE A 66 10.77 -2.14 1.52
C ILE A 66 10.03 -1.83 0.22
N THR A 67 8.70 -1.70 0.28
CA THR A 67 7.88 -1.33 -0.87
C THR A 67 8.32 0.02 -1.45
N ASP A 68 8.42 1.04 -0.60
CA ASP A 68 8.89 2.38 -1.02
C ASP A 68 10.29 2.34 -1.61
N MET A 69 11.19 1.60 -0.99
CA MET A 69 12.56 1.44 -1.48
C MET A 69 12.59 0.84 -2.89
N ILE A 70 11.85 -0.24 -3.13
CA ILE A 70 11.81 -0.91 -4.45
C ILE A 70 11.14 -0.02 -5.49
N VAL A 71 9.99 0.58 -5.16
CA VAL A 71 9.24 1.46 -6.05
C VAL A 71 10.08 2.67 -6.48
N ASN A 72 10.78 3.29 -5.54
CA ASN A 72 11.63 4.46 -5.82
C ASN A 72 12.89 4.07 -6.60
N ARG A 73 13.56 2.98 -6.21
CA ARG A 73 14.77 2.50 -6.91
C ARG A 73 14.53 2.24 -8.38
N ASP A 74 13.41 1.58 -8.69
CA ASP A 74 13.10 1.11 -10.04
C ASP A 74 12.14 2.03 -10.79
N HIS A 75 11.72 3.15 -10.16
CA HIS A 75 10.76 4.13 -10.71
C HIS A 75 9.46 3.47 -11.18
N LEU A 76 8.91 2.56 -10.35
CA LEU A 76 7.72 1.79 -10.72
C LEU A 76 6.45 2.63 -10.61
N THR A 77 5.61 2.61 -11.66
CA THR A 77 4.23 3.05 -11.53
C THR A 77 3.49 2.06 -10.65
N THR A 78 2.92 2.54 -9.53
CA THR A 78 2.35 1.67 -8.50
C THR A 78 0.96 2.13 -8.11
N LEU A 79 0.03 1.20 -8.01
CA LEU A 79 -1.27 1.38 -7.38
C LEU A 79 -1.33 0.52 -6.13
N MET A 80 -1.42 1.18 -4.95
CA MET A 80 -1.54 0.52 -3.67
C MET A 80 -2.94 0.74 -3.10
N ILE A 81 -3.60 -0.35 -2.72
CA ILE A 81 -4.90 -0.33 -2.03
C ILE A 81 -4.65 -0.61 -0.54
N THR A 82 -5.18 0.25 0.31
CA THR A 82 -5.15 0.09 1.76
C THR A 82 -6.39 0.70 2.39
N HIS A 83 -6.87 0.12 3.49
CA HIS A 83 -7.88 0.73 4.35
C HIS A 83 -7.27 1.51 5.53
N ASN A 84 -5.94 1.51 5.66
CA ASN A 84 -5.23 2.29 6.67
C ASN A 84 -4.99 3.72 6.16
N MET A 85 -5.69 4.70 6.73
CA MET A 85 -5.60 6.10 6.32
C MET A 85 -4.21 6.70 6.55
N LYS A 86 -3.49 6.27 7.59
CA LYS A 86 -2.11 6.74 7.86
C LYS A 86 -1.17 6.29 6.74
N ASP A 87 -1.28 5.02 6.34
CA ASP A 87 -0.45 4.47 5.26
C ASP A 87 -0.80 5.13 3.92
N ALA A 88 -2.09 5.36 3.64
CA ALA A 88 -2.52 6.05 2.43
C ALA A 88 -1.95 7.48 2.32
N ILE A 89 -1.86 8.20 3.45
CA ILE A 89 -1.26 9.54 3.51
C ILE A 89 0.26 9.47 3.36
N ALA A 90 0.91 8.52 4.03
CA ALA A 90 2.37 8.44 4.12
C ALA A 90 3.04 7.98 2.83
N HIS A 91 2.37 7.13 2.03
CA HIS A 91 2.97 6.47 0.86
C HIS A 91 2.38 7.00 -0.46
N GLY A 92 3.21 7.01 -1.50
CA GLY A 92 2.82 7.48 -2.82
C GLY A 92 2.67 9.01 -2.94
N ASN A 93 2.46 9.50 -4.15
CA ASN A 93 2.37 10.93 -4.50
C ASN A 93 0.95 11.39 -4.83
N ARG A 94 -0.02 10.46 -4.91
CA ARG A 94 -1.44 10.71 -5.18
C ARG A 94 -2.27 9.83 -4.26
N LEU A 95 -3.33 10.36 -3.69
CA LEU A 95 -4.29 9.64 -2.85
C LEU A 95 -5.67 9.74 -3.48
N ILE A 96 -6.30 8.61 -3.67
CA ILE A 96 -7.68 8.49 -4.13
C ILE A 96 -8.48 7.80 -3.03
N MET A 97 -9.59 8.39 -2.61
CA MET A 97 -10.53 7.76 -1.70
C MET A 97 -11.79 7.37 -2.48
N MET A 98 -12.22 6.14 -2.29
CA MET A 98 -13.42 5.60 -2.94
C MET A 98 -14.47 5.22 -1.91
N MET A 99 -15.73 5.44 -2.26
CA MET A 99 -16.89 5.00 -1.52
C MET A 99 -17.98 4.57 -2.50
N GLU A 100 -18.55 3.39 -2.31
CA GLU A 100 -19.63 2.85 -3.15
C GLU A 100 -19.38 2.92 -4.66
N GLY A 101 -18.14 2.62 -5.07
CA GLY A 101 -17.72 2.64 -6.48
C GLY A 101 -17.47 4.04 -7.06
N LYS A 102 -17.56 5.10 -6.26
CA LYS A 102 -17.29 6.48 -6.68
C LYS A 102 -16.00 7.01 -6.05
N ILE A 103 -15.30 7.88 -6.77
CA ILE A 103 -14.18 8.63 -6.23
C ILE A 103 -14.75 9.83 -5.47
N ILE A 104 -14.49 9.89 -4.16
CA ILE A 104 -14.92 11.00 -3.28
C ILE A 104 -13.79 11.97 -2.96
N LEU A 105 -12.54 11.57 -3.17
CA LEU A 105 -11.36 12.41 -2.99
C LEU A 105 -10.27 11.98 -3.97
N ASP A 106 -9.62 12.94 -4.61
CA ASP A 106 -8.46 12.74 -5.49
C ASP A 106 -7.49 13.89 -5.27
N ILE A 107 -6.38 13.63 -4.56
CA ILE A 107 -5.42 14.64 -4.15
C ILE A 107 -4.01 14.18 -4.47
N GLN A 108 -3.15 15.11 -4.92
CA GLN A 108 -1.77 14.82 -5.28
C GLN A 108 -0.82 15.95 -4.90
N GLY A 109 0.48 15.69 -4.94
CA GLY A 109 1.53 16.68 -4.77
C GLY A 109 1.53 17.35 -3.39
N GLU A 110 1.69 18.66 -3.36
CA GLU A 110 1.79 19.44 -2.11
C GLU A 110 0.50 19.42 -1.27
N GLU A 111 -0.66 19.29 -1.91
CA GLU A 111 -1.93 19.15 -1.18
C GLU A 111 -1.99 17.84 -0.41
N LYS A 112 -1.50 16.73 -1.02
CA LYS A 112 -1.43 15.43 -0.35
C LYS A 112 -0.53 15.48 0.88
N LYS A 113 0.60 16.19 0.83
CA LYS A 113 1.54 16.31 1.95
C LYS A 113 0.94 17.00 3.19
N LYS A 114 -0.11 17.81 3.00
CA LYS A 114 -0.80 18.51 4.09
C LYS A 114 -1.97 17.72 4.67
N LEU A 115 -2.33 16.58 4.09
CA LEU A 115 -3.44 15.75 4.55
C LEU A 115 -3.18 15.18 5.95
N THR A 116 -4.25 15.14 6.73
CA THR A 116 -4.31 14.45 8.01
C THR A 116 -5.39 13.36 7.97
N VAL A 117 -5.32 12.40 8.89
CA VAL A 117 -6.39 11.40 9.05
C VAL A 117 -7.74 12.07 9.31
N LYS A 118 -7.77 13.17 10.08
CA LYS A 118 -8.99 13.94 10.30
C LYS A 118 -9.59 14.46 9.01
N ASN A 119 -8.77 15.02 8.10
CA ASN A 119 -9.27 15.49 6.81
C ASN A 119 -9.93 14.36 5.99
N LEU A 120 -9.35 13.15 6.02
CA LEU A 120 -9.92 12.00 5.32
C LEU A 120 -11.25 11.55 5.94
N LEU A 121 -11.35 11.52 7.28
CA LEU A 121 -12.58 11.21 7.99
C LEU A 121 -13.67 12.22 7.69
N ASP A 122 -13.36 13.52 7.75
CA ASP A 122 -14.30 14.60 7.44
C ASP A 122 -14.85 14.47 6.00
N GLN A 123 -14.00 14.11 5.04
CA GLN A 123 -14.42 13.87 3.65
C GLN A 123 -15.33 12.63 3.52
N PHE A 124 -15.01 11.57 4.23
CA PHE A 124 -15.82 10.36 4.25
C PHE A 124 -17.22 10.62 4.85
N GLU A 125 -17.28 11.30 5.99
CA GLU A 125 -18.55 11.67 6.65
C GLU A 125 -19.40 12.56 5.76
N LYS A 126 -18.79 13.55 5.10
CA LYS A 126 -19.50 14.45 4.17
C LYS A 126 -20.10 13.70 3.01
N ALA A 127 -19.33 12.82 2.36
CA ALA A 127 -19.80 12.01 1.24
C ALA A 127 -20.94 11.05 1.66
N SER A 128 -20.83 10.40 2.83
CA SER A 128 -21.86 9.54 3.41
C SER A 128 -23.14 10.33 3.71
N GLY A 129 -23.03 11.54 4.26
CA GLY A 129 -24.19 12.40 4.56
C GLY A 129 -24.91 12.90 3.30
N GLU A 130 -24.20 13.21 2.23
CA GLU A 130 -24.77 13.60 0.94
C GLU A 130 -25.53 12.44 0.27
N GLU A 131 -25.07 11.20 0.44
CA GLU A 131 -25.71 10.02 -0.12
C GLU A 131 -27.04 9.69 0.60
N PHE A 132 -27.06 9.72 1.93
CA PHE A 132 -28.29 9.56 2.72
C PHE A 132 -29.36 10.65 2.40
N SER A 133 -28.92 11.88 2.11
CA SER A 133 -29.88 12.95 1.75
C SER A 133 -30.43 12.77 0.33
N ASN A 134 -29.65 12.23 -0.60
CA ASN A 134 -30.11 11.93 -1.96
C ASN A 134 -31.07 10.73 -1.99
N ASP A 135 -30.81 9.67 -1.23
CA ASP A 135 -31.69 8.50 -1.15
C ASP A 135 -33.02 8.86 -0.49
N SER A 136 -33.02 9.69 0.56
CA SER A 136 -34.27 10.16 1.17
C SER A 136 -35.07 11.08 0.24
N ALA A 137 -34.44 11.82 -0.64
CA ALA A 137 -35.11 12.67 -1.63
C ALA A 137 -35.70 11.84 -2.79
N LEU A 138 -35.17 10.67 -3.08
CA LEU A 138 -35.68 9.73 -4.10
C LEU A 138 -36.81 8.82 -3.58
N LEU A 139 -36.92 8.66 -2.26
CA LEU A 139 -37.95 7.84 -1.60
C LEU A 139 -39.15 8.67 -1.07
N GLY A 140 -39.12 9.97 -1.18
CA GLY A 140 -40.21 10.90 -0.90
C GLY A 140 -40.90 11.31 -2.15
#